data_d7bbad1ff8f0d24a494129b319f310ce
#
_entry.id   d7bbad1ff8f0d24a494129b319f310ce
#
_cell.length_a   1.000
_cell.length_b   1.000
_cell.length_c   1.000
_cell.angle_alpha   90.00
_cell.angle_beta   90.00
_cell.angle_gamma   90.00
#
_symmetry.space_group_name_H-M   'P 1'
#
loop_
_entity.id
_entity.type
_entity.pdbx_description
1 polymer ?
#
loop_
_entity_poly.entity_id
_entity_poly.type
_entity_poly.pdbx_seq_one_letter_code
_entity_poly.pdbx_strand_id
1 'polypeptide(L)'
;MPRPYNQTCPVARTLEIIGDRWTPLIVRDMFLGKARFKDFLASSPGIPPKVLSDRLKMLEEQGLVERAVYSQHPLRAEYRLTDKGRSLEPVIEAIVRWGLEHCFPDEPEARAAIARRIFERVSSARPGPSG
;
A
#
# COMPACT_ATOMS: atom_id res chain seq x y z
N MET A 1 -9.90 -18.42 -12.13
CA MET A 1 -9.14 -17.31 -12.74
C MET A 1 -7.96 -17.85 -13.52
N PRO A 2 -7.93 -17.66 -14.81
CA PRO A 2 -6.79 -18.16 -15.58
C PRO A 2 -5.51 -17.43 -15.19
N ARG A 3 -4.44 -18.17 -15.24
CA ARG A 3 -3.11 -17.63 -14.95
C ARG A 3 -2.43 -17.28 -16.26
N PRO A 4 -2.30 -16.01 -16.59
CA PRO A 4 -1.69 -15.62 -17.85
C PRO A 4 -0.17 -15.77 -17.87
N TYR A 5 0.45 -15.99 -16.71
CA TYR A 5 1.89 -15.98 -16.60
C TYR A 5 2.46 -17.31 -16.16
N ASN A 6 3.77 -17.45 -16.37
CA ASN A 6 4.53 -18.51 -15.78
C ASN A 6 4.44 -18.43 -14.26
N GLN A 7 3.87 -19.45 -13.64
CA GLN A 7 3.59 -19.46 -12.21
C GLN A 7 4.84 -19.61 -11.36
N THR A 8 5.98 -19.92 -11.95
CA THR A 8 7.26 -20.01 -11.22
C THR A 8 8.03 -18.69 -11.20
N CYS A 9 7.58 -17.69 -11.96
CA CYS A 9 8.27 -16.39 -12.01
C CYS A 9 7.87 -15.52 -10.82
N PRO A 10 8.83 -15.14 -9.96
CA PRO A 10 8.49 -14.27 -8.81
C PRO A 10 7.93 -12.92 -9.23
N VAL A 11 8.40 -12.36 -10.35
CA VAL A 11 7.89 -11.09 -10.86
C VAL A 11 6.42 -11.22 -11.24
N ALA A 12 6.08 -12.25 -12.02
CA ALA A 12 4.71 -12.46 -12.45
C ALA A 12 3.78 -12.69 -11.25
N ARG A 13 4.21 -13.49 -10.29
CA ARG A 13 3.41 -13.80 -9.12
C ARG A 13 3.20 -12.57 -8.24
N THR A 14 4.23 -11.76 -8.08
CA THR A 14 4.11 -10.53 -7.31
C THR A 14 3.16 -9.56 -7.98
N LEU A 15 3.26 -9.42 -9.30
CA LEU A 15 2.39 -8.52 -10.05
C LEU A 15 0.92 -8.96 -10.06
N GLU A 16 0.64 -10.23 -9.84
CA GLU A 16 -0.75 -10.67 -9.66
C GLU A 16 -1.38 -10.07 -8.41
N ILE A 17 -0.57 -9.71 -7.42
CA ILE A 17 -1.05 -9.13 -6.16
C ILE A 17 -1.00 -7.61 -6.22
N ILE A 18 0.14 -7.03 -6.60
CA ILE A 18 0.35 -5.58 -6.52
C ILE A 18 0.49 -4.92 -7.89
N GLY A 19 0.20 -5.62 -8.97
CA GLY A 19 0.47 -5.11 -10.32
C GLY A 19 -0.58 -4.16 -10.89
N ASP A 20 -1.68 -3.94 -10.20
CA ASP A 20 -2.68 -3.00 -10.64
C ASP A 20 -2.35 -1.57 -10.18
N ARG A 21 -3.07 -0.62 -10.73
CA ARG A 21 -2.82 0.80 -10.46
C ARG A 21 -3.02 1.17 -8.98
N TRP A 22 -4.00 0.56 -8.32
CA TRP A 22 -4.45 1.04 -7.01
C TRP A 22 -3.83 0.35 -5.81
N THR A 23 -3.51 -0.93 -5.92
CA THR A 23 -3.02 -1.70 -4.77
C THR A 23 -1.74 -1.14 -4.18
N PRO A 24 -0.70 -0.79 -4.97
CA PRO A 24 0.49 -0.19 -4.38
C PRO A 24 0.21 1.13 -3.66
N LEU A 25 -0.73 1.92 -4.17
CA LEU A 25 -1.11 3.19 -3.52
C LEU A 25 -1.80 2.95 -2.18
N ILE A 26 -2.64 1.91 -2.10
CA ILE A 26 -3.30 1.54 -0.85
C ILE A 26 -2.28 1.07 0.18
N VAL A 27 -1.35 0.21 -0.24
CA VAL A 27 -0.29 -0.29 0.65
C VAL A 27 0.59 0.87 1.13
N ARG A 28 0.97 1.78 0.23
CA ARG A 28 1.70 3.00 0.59
C ARG A 28 0.97 3.78 1.68
N ASP A 29 -0.34 3.97 1.51
CA ASP A 29 -1.14 4.70 2.47
C ASP A 29 -1.16 4.03 3.84
N MET A 30 -1.19 2.72 3.88
CA MET A 30 -1.11 1.98 5.14
C MET A 30 0.23 2.20 5.83
N PHE A 31 1.33 2.23 5.08
CA PHE A 31 2.64 2.59 5.64
C PHE A 31 2.66 4.02 6.15
N LEU A 32 1.84 4.91 5.60
CA LEU A 32 1.72 6.29 6.04
C LEU A 32 0.75 6.45 7.23
N GLY A 33 0.24 5.35 7.74
CA GLY A 33 -0.63 5.36 8.91
C GLY A 33 -2.12 5.42 8.62
N LYS A 34 -2.53 5.34 7.37
CA LYS A 34 -3.94 5.31 7.02
C LYS A 34 -4.52 3.92 7.32
N ALA A 35 -5.74 3.90 7.85
CA ALA A 35 -6.34 2.65 8.29
C ALA A 35 -7.82 2.53 7.93
N ARG A 36 -8.48 3.63 7.60
CA ARG A 36 -9.92 3.63 7.37
C ARG A 36 -10.25 3.82 5.91
N PHE A 37 -11.36 3.22 5.51
CA PHE A 37 -11.83 3.28 4.13
C PHE A 37 -11.86 4.71 3.59
N LYS A 38 -12.41 5.65 4.35
CA LYS A 38 -12.50 7.04 3.93
C LYS A 38 -11.12 7.69 3.70
N ASP A 39 -10.12 7.25 4.45
CA ASP A 39 -8.77 7.80 4.33
C ASP A 39 -8.14 7.39 3.01
N PHE A 40 -8.37 6.14 2.60
CA PHE A 40 -7.88 5.66 1.31
C PHE A 40 -8.58 6.36 0.15
N LEU A 41 -9.88 6.59 0.26
CA LEU A 41 -10.62 7.33 -0.77
C LEU A 41 -10.09 8.75 -0.92
N ALA A 42 -9.79 9.41 0.20
CA ALA A 42 -9.28 10.79 0.18
C ALA A 42 -7.86 10.86 -0.38
N SER A 43 -7.04 9.85 -0.09
CA SER A 43 -5.64 9.83 -0.50
C SER A 43 -5.44 9.52 -1.97
N SER A 44 -6.34 8.78 -2.58
CA SER A 44 -6.23 8.37 -3.98
C SER A 44 -7.42 8.88 -4.77
N PRO A 45 -7.40 10.17 -5.16
CA PRO A 45 -8.52 10.76 -5.90
C PRO A 45 -8.81 9.99 -7.17
N GLY A 46 -10.08 9.70 -7.38
CA GLY A 46 -10.52 8.97 -8.56
C GLY A 46 -10.62 7.47 -8.38
N ILE A 47 -10.21 6.93 -7.24
CA ILE A 47 -10.42 5.50 -7.01
C ILE A 47 -11.93 5.24 -6.80
N PRO A 48 -12.54 4.35 -7.59
CA PRO A 48 -13.94 4.00 -7.33
C PRO A 48 -14.06 3.25 -6.00
N PRO A 49 -15.09 3.57 -5.19
CA PRO A 49 -15.26 2.87 -3.91
C PRO A 49 -15.33 1.35 -4.04
N LYS A 50 -15.97 0.86 -5.10
CA LYS A 50 -16.04 -0.59 -5.32
C LYS A 50 -14.66 -1.19 -5.58
N VAL A 51 -13.82 -0.49 -6.33
CA VAL A 51 -12.46 -0.96 -6.59
C VAL A 51 -11.65 -0.99 -5.29
N LEU A 52 -11.75 0.06 -4.49
CA LEU A 52 -11.08 0.09 -3.18
C LEU A 52 -11.53 -1.09 -2.31
N SER A 53 -12.84 -1.32 -2.24
CA SER A 53 -13.39 -2.42 -1.47
C SER A 53 -12.85 -3.77 -1.95
N ASP A 54 -12.84 -3.98 -3.27
CA ASP A 54 -12.35 -5.21 -3.87
C ASP A 54 -10.85 -5.42 -3.61
N ARG A 55 -10.06 -4.36 -3.68
CA ARG A 55 -8.62 -4.44 -3.44
C ARG A 55 -8.30 -4.72 -1.97
N LEU A 56 -9.01 -4.09 -1.05
CA LEU A 56 -8.84 -4.36 0.37
C LEU A 56 -9.19 -5.81 0.69
N LYS A 57 -10.26 -6.31 0.10
CA LYS A 57 -10.66 -7.70 0.27
C LYS A 57 -9.59 -8.66 -0.26
N MET A 58 -9.05 -8.37 -1.43
CA MET A 58 -8.00 -9.19 -2.02
C MET A 58 -6.75 -9.19 -1.12
N LEU A 59 -6.35 -8.02 -0.60
CA LEU A 59 -5.21 -7.93 0.30
C LEU A 59 -5.44 -8.74 1.57
N GLU A 60 -6.66 -8.74 2.09
CA GLU A 60 -7.03 -9.54 3.25
C GLU A 60 -6.94 -11.04 2.92
N GLU A 61 -7.46 -11.45 1.77
CA GLU A 61 -7.42 -12.84 1.33
C GLU A 61 -5.98 -13.33 1.13
N GLN A 62 -5.09 -12.46 0.68
CA GLN A 62 -3.68 -12.80 0.48
C GLN A 62 -2.87 -12.75 1.78
N GLY A 63 -3.49 -12.40 2.88
CA GLY A 63 -2.81 -12.35 4.17
C GLY A 63 -1.90 -11.14 4.36
N LEU A 64 -2.05 -10.11 3.54
CA LEU A 64 -1.25 -8.89 3.63
C LEU A 64 -1.86 -7.85 4.56
N VAL A 65 -3.17 -7.93 4.76
CA VAL A 65 -3.94 -6.97 5.53
C VAL A 65 -4.91 -7.74 6.40
N GLU A 66 -5.15 -7.24 7.60
CA GLU A 66 -6.22 -7.72 8.44
C GLU A 66 -7.21 -6.60 8.70
N ARG A 67 -8.47 -6.98 8.82
CA ARG A 67 -9.57 -6.07 9.04
C ARG A 67 -10.05 -6.23 10.47
N ALA A 68 -10.08 -5.14 11.22
CA ALA A 68 -10.54 -5.12 12.61
C ALA A 68 -11.78 -4.25 12.72
N VAL A 69 -12.91 -4.86 13.08
CA VAL A 69 -14.15 -4.13 13.32
C VAL A 69 -14.08 -3.52 14.74
N TYR A 70 -14.30 -2.21 14.84
CA TYR A 70 -14.27 -1.53 16.13
C TYR A 70 -15.61 -0.91 16.53
N SER A 71 -16.60 -0.97 15.63
CA SER A 71 -17.97 -0.53 15.93
C SER A 71 -18.94 -1.34 15.08
N GLN A 72 -20.07 -1.75 15.67
CA GLN A 72 -21.09 -2.50 14.95
C GLN A 72 -22.25 -1.62 14.46
N HIS A 73 -22.47 -0.48 15.10
CA HIS A 73 -23.61 0.40 14.80
C HIS A 73 -23.20 1.86 14.86
N PRO A 74 -22.80 2.45 13.72
CA PRO A 74 -22.63 1.84 12.40
C PRO A 74 -21.42 0.93 12.32
N LEU A 75 -21.39 0.06 11.33
CA LEU A 75 -20.25 -0.83 11.15
C LEU A 75 -19.04 0.00 10.74
N ARG A 76 -17.96 -0.13 11.52
CA ARG A 76 -16.69 0.55 11.26
C ARG A 76 -15.55 -0.42 11.44
N ALA A 77 -14.59 -0.34 10.54
CA ALA A 77 -13.43 -1.23 10.55
C ALA A 77 -12.17 -0.45 10.21
N GLU A 78 -11.07 -0.96 10.71
CA GLU A 78 -9.74 -0.48 10.35
C GLU A 78 -9.00 -1.61 9.65
N TYR A 79 -8.13 -1.21 8.74
CA TYR A 79 -7.28 -2.13 7.98
C TYR A 79 -5.84 -1.93 8.39
N ARG A 80 -5.16 -3.02 8.69
CA ARG A 80 -3.77 -2.97 9.15
C ARG A 80 -2.94 -3.97 8.37
N LEU A 81 -1.69 -3.61 8.11
CA LEU A 81 -0.75 -4.53 7.49
C LEU A 81 -0.39 -5.64 8.48
N THR A 82 -0.40 -6.87 8.00
CA THR A 82 0.16 -8.00 8.72
C THR A 82 1.68 -7.97 8.61
N ASP A 83 2.37 -8.89 9.25
CA ASP A 83 3.83 -9.01 9.09
C ASP A 83 4.19 -9.24 7.62
N LYS A 84 3.41 -10.09 6.93
CA LYS A 84 3.58 -10.31 5.50
C LYS A 84 3.38 -9.02 4.72
N GLY A 85 2.34 -8.24 5.06
CA GLY A 85 2.09 -6.95 4.42
C GLY A 85 3.23 -5.97 4.65
N ARG A 86 3.74 -5.90 5.87
CA ARG A 86 4.86 -5.02 6.19
C ARG A 86 6.14 -5.40 5.47
N SER A 87 6.27 -6.65 5.06
CA SER A 87 7.44 -7.08 4.28
C SER A 87 7.48 -6.46 2.89
N LEU A 88 6.41 -5.78 2.45
CA LEU A 88 6.41 -5.01 1.21
C LEU A 88 7.11 -3.66 1.33
N GLU A 89 7.54 -3.26 2.53
CA GLU A 89 8.19 -1.96 2.71
C GLU A 89 9.35 -1.73 1.74
N PRO A 90 10.33 -2.65 1.60
CA PRO A 90 11.41 -2.43 0.65
C PRO A 90 10.95 -2.30 -0.80
N VAL A 91 9.86 -2.99 -1.15
CA VAL A 91 9.29 -2.91 -2.49
C VAL A 91 8.73 -1.52 -2.75
N ILE A 92 7.92 -1.02 -1.82
CA ILE A 92 7.33 0.31 -1.93
C ILE A 92 8.42 1.39 -1.93
N GLU A 93 9.42 1.26 -1.06
CA GLU A 93 10.55 2.19 -1.04
C GLU A 93 11.30 2.22 -2.37
N ALA A 94 11.52 1.06 -2.98
CA ALA A 94 12.19 0.98 -4.27
C ALA A 94 11.39 1.67 -5.36
N ILE A 95 10.07 1.50 -5.35
CA ILE A 95 9.19 2.18 -6.29
C ILE A 95 9.28 3.70 -6.11
N VAL A 96 9.24 4.16 -4.85
CA VAL A 96 9.35 5.59 -4.56
C VAL A 96 10.67 6.16 -5.07
N ARG A 97 11.77 5.48 -4.80
CA ARG A 97 13.10 5.93 -5.25
C ARG A 97 13.18 6.03 -6.76
N TRP A 98 12.73 4.99 -7.43
CA TRP A 98 12.76 4.97 -8.88
C TRP A 98 11.92 6.11 -9.46
N GLY A 99 10.71 6.30 -8.91
CA GLY A 99 9.80 7.35 -9.34
C GLY A 99 10.37 8.74 -9.12
N LEU A 100 10.99 8.98 -7.95
CA LEU A 100 11.61 10.27 -7.67
C LEU A 100 12.76 10.57 -8.61
N GLU A 101 13.52 9.55 -8.99
CA GLU A 101 14.65 9.73 -9.87
C GLU A 101 14.23 9.99 -11.32
N HIS A 102 13.19 9.30 -11.77
CA HIS A 102 12.86 9.28 -13.21
C HIS A 102 11.56 9.98 -13.58
N CYS A 103 10.66 10.22 -12.63
CA CYS A 103 9.36 10.83 -12.92
C CYS A 103 9.28 12.33 -12.59
N PHE A 104 10.28 12.87 -11.90
CA PHE A 104 10.35 14.28 -11.51
C PHE A 104 11.71 14.86 -11.86
N PRO A 105 12.07 14.94 -13.14
CA PRO A 105 13.45 15.28 -13.51
C PRO A 105 13.86 16.71 -13.23
N ASP A 106 12.93 17.66 -13.16
CA ASP A 106 13.26 19.07 -13.17
C ASP A 106 13.15 19.79 -11.84
N GLU A 107 12.87 19.06 -10.75
CA GLU A 107 12.64 19.69 -9.45
C GLU A 107 13.36 18.92 -8.32
N PRO A 108 14.69 19.01 -8.27
CA PRO A 108 15.45 18.22 -7.28
C PRO A 108 15.10 18.53 -5.84
N GLU A 109 14.79 19.80 -5.53
CA GLU A 109 14.41 20.16 -4.17
C GLU A 109 13.04 19.59 -3.78
N ALA A 110 12.09 19.70 -4.71
CA ALA A 110 10.75 19.13 -4.50
C ALA A 110 10.84 17.62 -4.34
N ARG A 111 11.67 16.96 -5.16
CA ARG A 111 11.89 15.51 -5.04
C ARG A 111 12.44 15.14 -3.68
N ALA A 112 13.44 15.89 -3.22
CA ALA A 112 14.05 15.63 -1.92
C ALA A 112 13.05 15.80 -0.79
N ALA A 113 12.21 16.82 -0.88
CA ALA A 113 11.19 17.08 0.13
C ALA A 113 10.14 15.97 0.16
N ILE A 114 9.68 15.52 -1.00
CA ILE A 114 8.71 14.43 -1.12
C ILE A 114 9.31 13.14 -0.57
N ALA A 115 10.53 12.83 -0.96
CA ALA A 115 11.23 11.63 -0.51
C ALA A 115 11.35 11.62 1.02
N ARG A 116 11.77 12.75 1.60
CA ARG A 116 11.93 12.87 3.03
C ARG A 116 10.61 12.60 3.75
N ARG A 117 9.53 13.21 3.28
CA ARG A 117 8.22 13.02 3.89
C ARG A 117 7.77 11.56 3.86
N ILE A 118 7.92 10.91 2.72
CA ILE A 118 7.48 9.53 2.55
C ILE A 118 8.34 8.59 3.41
N PHE A 119 9.65 8.69 3.32
CA PHE A 119 10.54 7.78 4.05
C PHE A 119 10.47 7.97 5.55
N GLU A 120 10.37 9.20 6.03
CA GLU A 120 10.20 9.46 7.45
C GLU A 120 8.90 8.89 7.97
N ARG A 121 7.81 9.04 7.22
CA ARG A 121 6.51 8.52 7.60
C ARG A 121 6.50 7.00 7.63
N VAL A 122 7.06 6.37 6.62
CA VAL A 122 7.14 4.91 6.55
C VAL A 122 7.95 4.38 7.73
N SER A 123 9.09 5.00 8.02
CA SER A 123 9.92 4.60 9.15
C SER A 123 9.20 4.77 10.49
N SER A 124 8.45 5.87 10.64
CA SER A 124 7.69 6.15 11.86
C SER A 124 6.54 5.18 12.08
N ALA A 125 5.93 4.71 10.99
CA ALA A 125 4.81 3.78 11.07
C ALA A 125 5.26 2.34 11.35
N ARG A 126 6.56 2.08 11.25
CA ARG A 126 7.10 0.76 11.52
C ARG A 126 6.96 0.45 13.02
N PRO A 127 6.42 -0.71 13.40
CA PRO A 127 6.36 -1.05 14.81
C PRO A 127 7.77 -1.13 15.36
N GLY A 128 7.97 -0.57 16.55
CA GLY A 128 9.26 -0.65 17.21
C GLY A 128 9.67 -2.09 17.43
N PRO A 129 10.96 -2.31 17.75
CA PRO A 129 11.38 -3.66 18.10
C PRO A 129 10.63 -4.10 19.33
N SER A 130 9.59 -4.86 19.12
CA SER A 130 8.87 -5.44 20.24
C SER A 130 9.76 -6.50 20.83
N GLY A 131 10.04 -6.34 22.02
CA GLY A 131 10.74 -7.38 22.73
C GLY A 131 9.97 -8.66 22.65
#